data_3c3cd9d1460d6de40e155b5231a3c42b
#
_entry.id   3c3cd9d1460d6de40e155b5231a3c42b
#
_cell.length_a   1.000
_cell.length_b   1.000
_cell.length_c   1.000
_cell.angle_alpha   90.00
_cell.angle_beta   90.00
_cell.angle_gamma   90.00
#
_symmetry.space_group_name_H-M   'P 1'
#
loop_
_entity.id
_entity.type
_entity.pdbx_description
1 polymer ?
#
loop_
_entity_poly.entity_id
_entity_poly.type
_entity_poly.pdbx_seq_one_letter_code
_entity_poly.pdbx_strand_id
1 'polypeptide(L)'
;MNRGKRPKIRITVTGRLGKMGCHRGHKIGDSFDYDTERGLICPMAMHCAFPYIDILRYGGTFPGQKEGVAEFCCSDADVALVFRAESIRDE
;
A
#
# COMPACT_ATOMS: atom_id res chain seq x y z
N MET A 1 -3.44 7.39 -26.18
CA MET A 1 -2.92 6.60 -25.06
C MET A 1 -1.62 7.22 -24.54
N ASN A 2 -1.50 7.38 -23.25
CA ASN A 2 -0.31 7.95 -22.64
C ASN A 2 0.65 6.86 -22.23
N ARG A 3 1.58 6.57 -23.10
CA ARG A 3 2.60 5.55 -22.79
C ARG A 3 3.43 6.03 -21.61
N GLY A 4 3.65 5.13 -20.69
CA GLY A 4 4.42 5.43 -19.52
C GLY A 4 3.68 6.16 -18.43
N LYS A 5 2.47 6.60 -18.68
CA LYS A 5 1.67 7.24 -17.65
C LYS A 5 0.97 6.16 -16.83
N ARG A 6 1.32 6.08 -15.58
CA ARG A 6 0.77 5.09 -14.66
C ARG A 6 -0.10 5.78 -13.63
N PRO A 7 -1.09 5.09 -13.08
CA PRO A 7 -1.90 5.68 -12.02
C PRO A 7 -1.04 5.96 -10.79
N LYS A 8 -1.41 6.96 -10.04
CA LYS A 8 -0.83 7.19 -8.73
C LYS A 8 -1.30 6.09 -7.79
N ILE A 9 -0.45 5.76 -6.83
CA ILE A 9 -0.80 4.76 -5.83
C ILE A 9 -0.84 5.43 -4.47
N ARG A 10 -1.95 5.25 -3.76
CA ARG A 10 -2.08 5.68 -2.37
C ARG A 10 -2.05 4.46 -1.48
N ILE A 11 -1.26 4.55 -0.42
CA ILE A 11 -1.16 3.47 0.56
C ILE A 11 -1.70 4.00 1.88
N THR A 12 -2.69 3.32 2.44
CA THR A 12 -3.36 3.74 3.68
C THR A 12 -3.29 2.62 4.70
N VAL A 13 -2.98 2.96 5.94
CA VAL A 13 -3.04 2.01 7.05
C VAL A 13 -4.50 1.84 7.43
N THR A 14 -5.04 0.64 7.27
CA THR A 14 -6.46 0.39 7.49
C THR A 14 -6.76 -0.48 8.70
N GLY A 15 -5.76 -1.18 9.24
CA GLY A 15 -6.01 -2.06 10.36
C GLY A 15 -4.74 -2.53 11.03
N ARG A 16 -4.91 -3.35 12.04
CA ARG A 16 -3.81 -3.92 12.80
C ARG A 16 -4.17 -5.34 13.21
N LEU A 17 -3.29 -6.27 12.91
CA LEU A 17 -3.46 -7.67 13.31
C LEU A 17 -2.54 -8.03 14.46
N GLY A 18 -1.42 -7.35 14.59
CA GLY A 18 -0.47 -7.61 15.65
C GLY A 18 -0.85 -6.95 16.96
N LYS A 19 -0.20 -7.34 18.04
CA LYS A 19 -0.46 -6.83 19.38
C LYS A 19 0.33 -5.59 19.73
N MET A 20 1.49 -5.42 19.11
CA MET A 20 2.39 -4.30 19.40
C MET A 20 2.12 -3.15 18.45
N GLY A 21 2.44 -1.95 18.87
CA GLY A 21 2.40 -0.81 17.99
C GLY A 21 3.53 -0.85 16.96
N CYS A 22 3.34 -0.15 15.86
CA CYS A 22 4.34 -0.08 14.81
C CYS A 22 5.60 0.61 15.32
N HIS A 23 6.76 0.00 15.08
CA HIS A 23 8.05 0.56 15.50
C HIS A 23 8.33 1.90 14.86
N ARG A 24 7.82 2.12 13.66
CA ARG A 24 7.97 3.38 12.95
C ARG A 24 6.93 4.43 13.34
N GLY A 25 5.91 4.02 14.10
CA GLY A 25 4.88 4.93 14.56
C GLY A 25 3.72 5.12 13.60
N HIS A 26 3.57 4.26 12.60
CA HIS A 26 2.40 4.33 11.72
C HIS A 26 1.13 4.00 12.48
N LYS A 27 0.05 4.71 12.16
CA LYS A 27 -1.23 4.54 12.81
C LYS A 27 -2.32 4.34 11.78
N ILE A 28 -3.40 3.68 12.20
CA ILE A 28 -4.57 3.51 11.35
C ILE A 28 -5.04 4.89 10.89
N GLY A 29 -5.26 5.02 9.59
CA GLY A 29 -5.63 6.29 8.97
C GLY A 29 -4.48 7.02 8.31
N ASP A 30 -3.23 6.67 8.62
CA ASP A 30 -2.08 7.28 7.94
C ASP A 30 -2.13 6.89 6.46
N SER A 31 -1.81 7.86 5.62
CA SER A 31 -1.88 7.68 4.18
C SER A 31 -0.65 8.27 3.51
N PHE A 32 -0.19 7.61 2.46
CA PHE A 32 1.05 8.00 1.77
C PHE A 32 0.85 7.94 0.26
N ASP A 33 1.43 8.91 -0.43
CA ASP A 33 1.55 8.85 -1.88
C ASP A 33 2.81 8.04 -2.19
N TYR A 34 2.65 6.91 -2.87
CA TYR A 34 3.78 6.02 -3.15
C TYR A 34 4.88 6.73 -3.93
N ASP A 35 4.52 7.58 -4.89
CA ASP A 35 5.52 8.18 -5.76
C ASP A 35 6.33 9.27 -5.07
N THR A 36 5.72 10.05 -4.16
CA THR A 36 6.39 11.18 -3.54
C THR A 36 6.74 10.98 -2.08
N GLU A 37 6.10 10.01 -1.42
CA GLU A 37 6.25 9.84 0.02
C GLU A 37 6.74 8.45 0.43
N ARG A 38 7.28 7.69 -0.53
CA ARG A 38 7.69 6.31 -0.22
C ARG A 38 8.76 6.24 0.87
N GLY A 39 9.56 7.26 1.01
CA GLY A 39 10.57 7.31 2.07
C GLY A 39 10.00 7.47 3.47
N LEU A 40 8.72 7.79 3.59
CA LEU A 40 8.04 7.91 4.88
C LEU A 40 7.43 6.60 5.35
N ILE A 41 7.36 5.60 4.46
CA ILE A 41 6.77 4.30 4.80
C ILE A 41 7.86 3.39 5.34
N CYS A 42 7.52 2.62 6.38
CA CYS A 42 8.45 1.65 6.97
C CYS A 42 9.02 0.74 5.88
N PRO A 43 10.34 0.51 5.84
CA PRO A 43 10.93 -0.36 4.82
C PRO A 43 10.35 -1.78 4.79
N MET A 44 9.98 -2.35 5.93
CA MET A 44 9.36 -3.67 5.96
C MET A 44 8.01 -3.66 5.25
N ALA A 45 7.21 -2.63 5.49
CA ALA A 45 5.93 -2.49 4.83
C ALA A 45 6.12 -2.24 3.34
N MET A 46 7.10 -1.42 2.97
CA MET A 46 7.39 -1.15 1.57
C MET A 46 7.84 -2.40 0.84
N HIS A 47 8.64 -3.24 1.49
CA HIS A 47 9.07 -4.50 0.91
C HIS A 47 7.87 -5.38 0.57
N CYS A 48 6.89 -5.46 1.48
CA CYS A 48 5.67 -6.23 1.24
C CYS A 48 4.80 -5.58 0.16
N ALA A 49 4.84 -4.26 0.05
CA ALA A 49 3.97 -3.52 -0.85
C ALA A 49 4.35 -3.66 -2.32
N PHE A 50 5.63 -3.84 -2.63
CA PHE A 50 6.10 -3.78 -4.01
C PHE A 50 5.33 -4.64 -5.00
N PRO A 51 5.11 -5.95 -4.75
CA PRO A 51 4.36 -6.74 -5.73
C PRO A 51 2.95 -6.25 -5.94
N TYR A 52 2.29 -5.78 -4.89
CA TYR A 52 0.93 -5.27 -5.00
C TYR A 52 0.88 -3.97 -5.79
N ILE A 53 1.83 -3.09 -5.53
CA ILE A 53 1.92 -1.81 -6.24
C ILE A 53 2.20 -2.05 -7.72
N ASP A 54 3.12 -2.94 -8.04
CA ASP A 54 3.47 -3.23 -9.43
C ASP A 54 2.27 -3.75 -10.20
N ILE A 55 1.52 -4.67 -9.59
CA ILE A 55 0.34 -5.22 -10.26
C ILE A 55 -0.68 -4.12 -10.54
N LEU A 56 -0.95 -3.27 -9.54
CA LEU A 56 -1.92 -2.19 -9.71
C LEU A 56 -1.48 -1.18 -10.76
N ARG A 57 -0.19 -0.84 -10.79
CA ARG A 57 0.33 0.16 -11.73
C ARG A 57 0.24 -0.29 -13.17
N TYR A 58 0.25 -1.59 -13.40
CA TYR A 58 0.18 -2.14 -14.75
C TYR A 58 -1.21 -2.69 -15.07
N GLY A 59 -2.20 -2.30 -14.30
CA GLY A 59 -3.60 -2.60 -14.61
C GLY A 59 -4.10 -3.94 -14.13
N GLY A 60 -3.32 -4.63 -13.30
CA GLY A 60 -3.74 -5.93 -12.77
C GLY A 60 -4.77 -5.80 -11.67
N THR A 61 -5.40 -6.92 -11.35
CA THR A 61 -6.41 -6.97 -10.28
C THR A 61 -6.14 -8.19 -9.40
N PHE A 62 -6.75 -8.17 -8.23
CA PHE A 62 -6.62 -9.28 -7.27
C PHE A 62 -7.97 -9.93 -7.06
N PRO A 63 -8.05 -11.27 -7.08
CA PRO A 63 -9.30 -11.96 -6.78
C PRO A 63 -9.84 -11.53 -5.41
N GLY A 64 -11.13 -11.26 -5.36
CA GLY A 64 -11.76 -10.87 -4.12
C GLY A 64 -11.57 -9.42 -3.73
N GLN A 65 -10.79 -8.65 -4.48
CA GLN A 65 -10.59 -7.25 -4.23
C GLN A 65 -11.30 -6.41 -5.28
N LYS A 66 -11.62 -5.18 -4.90
CA LYS A 66 -12.17 -4.22 -5.81
C LYS A 66 -11.11 -3.86 -6.86
N GLU A 67 -11.55 -3.52 -8.07
CA GLU A 67 -10.61 -3.09 -9.11
C GLU A 67 -9.80 -1.90 -8.62
N GLY A 68 -8.50 -1.97 -8.82
CA GLY A 68 -7.60 -0.91 -8.41
C GLY A 68 -7.27 -0.88 -6.93
N VAL A 69 -7.62 -1.93 -6.19
CA VAL A 69 -7.39 -2.01 -4.75
C VAL A 69 -6.70 -3.33 -4.41
N ALA A 70 -5.75 -3.28 -3.48
CA ALA A 70 -5.11 -4.47 -2.94
C ALA A 70 -4.83 -4.26 -1.46
N GLU A 71 -5.05 -5.30 -0.66
CA GLU A 71 -4.69 -5.27 0.75
C GLU A 71 -3.45 -6.11 0.98
N PHE A 72 -2.60 -5.66 1.86
CA PHE A 72 -1.43 -6.43 2.28
C PHE A 72 -1.11 -6.06 3.72
N CYS A 73 -0.23 -6.80 4.35
CA CYS A 73 0.22 -6.45 5.69
C CYS A 73 1.73 -6.44 5.76
N CYS A 74 2.24 -5.73 6.77
CA CYS A 74 3.64 -5.72 7.11
C CYS A 74 4.09 -7.12 7.52
N SER A 75 5.37 -7.43 7.30
CA SER A 75 5.90 -8.77 7.56
C SER A 75 6.25 -9.04 9.03
N ASP A 76 6.13 -8.04 9.90
CA ASP A 76 6.42 -8.20 11.32
C ASP A 76 5.19 -8.74 12.03
N ALA A 77 5.26 -9.99 12.50
CA ALA A 77 4.11 -10.68 13.11
C ALA A 77 3.60 -9.99 14.36
N ASP A 78 4.47 -9.33 15.11
CA ASP A 78 4.05 -8.65 16.34
C ASP A 78 3.37 -7.31 16.08
N VAL A 79 3.67 -6.71 14.95
CA VAL A 79 3.18 -5.37 14.61
C VAL A 79 2.13 -5.40 13.52
N ALA A 80 2.24 -6.28 12.58
CA ALA A 80 1.36 -6.59 11.45
C ALA A 80 0.26 -5.55 11.15
N LEU A 81 0.63 -4.38 10.69
CA LEU A 81 -0.35 -3.40 10.22
C LEU A 81 -0.89 -3.83 8.87
N VAL A 82 -2.19 -3.61 8.69
CA VAL A 82 -2.86 -3.88 7.41
C VAL A 82 -2.88 -2.60 6.61
N PHE A 83 -2.52 -2.71 5.34
CA PHE A 83 -2.46 -1.57 4.42
C PHE A 83 -3.37 -1.82 3.24
N ARG A 84 -3.91 -0.74 2.71
CA ARG A 84 -4.64 -0.78 1.46
C ARG A 84 -3.88 0.06 0.44
N ALA A 85 -3.52 -0.57 -0.67
CA ALA A 85 -2.96 0.14 -1.81
C ALA A 85 -4.09 0.35 -2.82
N GLU A 86 -4.21 1.56 -3.33
CA GLU A 86 -5.25 1.83 -4.31
C GLU A 86 -4.71 2.72 -5.42
N SER A 87 -5.13 2.43 -6.64
CA SER A 87 -4.74 3.24 -7.77
C SER A 87 -5.69 4.42 -7.88
N ILE A 88 -5.09 5.61 -7.98
CA ILE A 88 -5.82 6.86 -8.12
C ILE A 88 -5.63 7.34 -9.55
N ARG A 89 -6.70 7.48 -10.28
CA ARG A 89 -6.62 7.95 -11.65
C ARG A 89 -6.93 9.43 -11.73
N ASP A 90 -6.09 10.14 -12.46
CA ASP A 90 -6.37 11.52 -12.80
C ASP A 90 -7.29 11.51 -14.00
N GLU A 91 -8.39 12.20 -13.86
CA GLU A 91 -9.35 12.33 -14.94
C GLU A 91 -9.05 13.55 -15.79
#